data_4255dad109b16a2d176e49d1089316f9
#
_entry.id   4255dad109b16a2d176e49d1089316f9
#
_cell.length_a   1.000
_cell.length_b   1.000
_cell.length_c   1.000
_cell.angle_alpha   90.00
_cell.angle_beta   90.00
_cell.angle_gamma   90.00
#
_symmetry.space_group_name_H-M   'P 1'
#
loop_
_entity.id
_entity.type
_entity.pdbx_description
1 polymer ?
#
loop_
_entity_poly.entity_id
_entity_poly.type
_entity_poly.pdbx_seq_one_letter_code
_entity_poly.pdbx_strand_id
1 'polypeptide(L)'
;MSNSFVSQDFINNHTLKLHYFFPSERKLWTIIGKNNEYWLDPDLDYCSCKHYYYKTLSGKEKCQHLKLFNELLKNNHYDKIKFSDGEYYNFITTLLKDILSLYN
;
A
#
# COMPACT_ATOMS: atom_id res chain seq x y z
N MET A 1 2.97 -2.88 -24.33
CA MET A 1 3.41 -3.11 -23.81
C MET A 1 3.39 -2.76 -22.63
N SER A 2 3.80 -3.13 -22.00
CA SER A 2 3.44 -2.95 -20.71
C SER A 2 4.04 -1.81 -20.05
N ASN A 3 3.27 -0.94 -19.64
CA ASN A 3 3.72 0.18 -18.87
C ASN A 3 3.77 -0.13 -17.40
N SER A 4 3.48 -1.37 -17.06
CA SER A 4 3.42 -1.73 -15.66
C SER A 4 4.72 -2.37 -15.19
N PHE A 5 5.76 -2.29 -16.00
CA PHE A 5 7.03 -2.86 -15.61
C PHE A 5 7.59 -2.20 -14.36
N VAL A 6 8.03 -3.00 -13.43
CA VAL A 6 8.65 -2.55 -12.18
C VAL A 6 10.00 -3.25 -12.06
N SER A 7 11.05 -2.50 -11.73
CA SER A 7 12.37 -3.08 -11.65
C SER A 7 12.46 -4.11 -10.52
N GLN A 8 13.37 -5.07 -10.68
CA GLN A 8 13.55 -6.11 -9.68
C GLN A 8 14.04 -5.52 -8.35
N ASP A 9 14.87 -4.48 -8.43
CA ASP A 9 15.34 -3.81 -7.21
C ASP A 9 14.19 -3.20 -6.43
N PHE A 10 13.24 -2.59 -7.13
CA PHE A 10 12.07 -2.01 -6.48
C PHE A 10 11.25 -3.09 -5.79
N ILE A 11 11.06 -4.21 -6.47
CA ILE A 11 10.32 -5.34 -5.92
C ILE A 11 11.02 -5.88 -4.67
N ASN A 12 12.34 -6.05 -4.73
CA ASN A 12 13.11 -6.63 -3.63
C ASN A 12 13.14 -5.73 -2.38
N ASN A 13 12.96 -4.43 -2.56
CA ASN A 13 13.05 -3.48 -1.46
C ASN A 13 11.71 -3.15 -0.83
N HIS A 14 10.64 -3.82 -1.25
CA HIS A 14 9.31 -3.53 -0.75
C HIS A 14 8.61 -4.80 -0.30
N THR A 15 7.79 -4.67 0.73
CA THR A 15 6.98 -5.77 1.24
C THR A 15 5.52 -5.37 1.22
N LEU A 16 4.68 -6.23 0.64
CA LEU A 16 3.25 -6.02 0.61
C LEU A 16 2.62 -6.78 1.76
N LYS A 17 1.73 -6.13 2.52
CA LYS A 17 1.04 -6.76 3.63
C LYS A 17 -0.46 -6.59 3.52
N LEU A 18 -1.18 -7.67 3.77
CA LEU A 18 -2.63 -7.63 3.89
C LEU A 18 -2.97 -7.76 5.38
N HIS A 19 -3.62 -6.74 5.90
CA HIS A 19 -4.11 -6.75 7.27
C HIS A 19 -5.58 -7.14 7.24
N TYR A 20 -5.89 -8.27 7.83
CA TYR A 20 -7.23 -8.87 7.77
C TYR A 20 -7.84 -8.87 9.16
N PHE A 21 -9.01 -8.23 9.30
CA PHE A 21 -9.66 -8.04 10.59
C PHE A 21 -10.90 -8.91 10.73
N PHE A 22 -11.04 -9.55 11.88
CA PHE A 22 -12.16 -10.43 12.19
C PHE A 22 -12.99 -9.87 13.33
N PRO A 23 -14.29 -10.13 13.33
CA PRO A 23 -15.08 -10.92 12.38
C PRO A 23 -15.61 -10.10 11.20
N SER A 24 -15.31 -8.81 11.11
CA SER A 24 -15.87 -7.96 10.07
C SER A 24 -15.35 -8.31 8.67
N GLU A 25 -14.23 -9.02 8.58
CA GLU A 25 -13.56 -9.36 7.32
C GLU A 25 -13.06 -8.14 6.56
N ARG A 26 -12.75 -7.07 7.28
CA ARG A 26 -12.16 -5.89 6.68
C ARG A 26 -10.73 -6.20 6.23
N LYS A 27 -10.35 -5.63 5.11
CA LYS A 27 -9.01 -5.80 4.57
C LYS A 27 -8.35 -4.44 4.39
N LEU A 28 -7.08 -4.39 4.74
CA LEU A 28 -6.30 -3.17 4.54
C LEU A 28 -4.94 -3.56 3.99
N TRP A 29 -4.59 -2.99 2.86
CA TRP A 29 -3.30 -3.26 2.23
C TRP A 29 -2.31 -2.17 2.56
N THR A 30 -1.09 -2.56 2.92
CA THR A 30 0.01 -1.61 3.04
C THR A 30 1.20 -2.13 2.29
N ILE A 31 2.07 -1.21 1.88
CA ILE A 31 3.32 -1.58 1.26
C ILE A 31 4.42 -0.88 2.03
N ILE A 32 5.43 -1.66 2.44
CA ILE A 32 6.52 -1.15 3.26
C ILE A 32 7.76 -1.05 2.41
N GLY A 33 8.28 0.17 2.30
CA GLY A 33 9.54 0.41 1.65
C GLY A 33 10.65 0.50 2.66
N LYS A 34 11.71 1.21 2.30
CA LYS A 34 12.90 1.27 3.11
C LYS A 34 12.65 1.92 4.47
N ASN A 35 11.93 3.03 4.50
CA ASN A 35 11.72 3.79 5.72
C ASN A 35 10.26 4.12 6.00
N ASN A 36 9.36 3.76 5.10
CA ASN A 36 7.97 4.21 5.19
C ASN A 36 7.01 3.09 4.87
N GLU A 37 5.83 3.20 5.46
CA GLU A 37 4.72 2.31 5.15
C GLU A 37 3.61 3.15 4.53
N TYR A 38 3.09 2.72 3.38
CA TYR A 38 2.04 3.43 2.67
C TYR A 38 0.79 2.58 2.59
N TRP A 39 -0.36 3.24 2.70
CA TRP A 39 -1.66 2.61 2.57
C TRP A 39 -2.05 2.56 1.11
N LEU A 40 -2.53 1.39 0.67
CA LEU A 40 -3.01 1.19 -0.69
C LEU A 40 -4.48 0.83 -0.66
N ASP A 41 -5.25 1.38 -1.60
CA ASP A 41 -6.62 0.97 -1.83
C ASP A 41 -6.73 0.59 -3.30
N PRO A 42 -6.61 -0.70 -3.61
CA PRO A 42 -6.61 -1.12 -5.01
C PRO A 42 -7.94 -0.89 -5.73
N ASP A 43 -9.04 -0.87 -5.00
CA ASP A 43 -10.34 -0.63 -5.60
C ASP A 43 -10.48 0.80 -6.10
N LEU A 44 -9.80 1.72 -5.44
CA LEU A 44 -9.82 3.14 -5.81
C LEU A 44 -8.55 3.58 -6.52
N ASP A 45 -7.64 2.64 -6.81
CA ASP A 45 -6.34 2.95 -7.38
C ASP A 45 -5.62 4.02 -6.57
N TYR A 46 -5.71 3.93 -5.24
CA TYR A 46 -5.17 4.93 -4.34
C TYR A 46 -3.90 4.44 -3.64
N CYS A 47 -2.95 5.35 -3.47
CA CYS A 47 -1.76 5.14 -2.64
C CYS A 47 -1.52 6.42 -1.85
N SER A 48 -1.14 6.28 -0.59
CA SER A 48 -0.93 7.44 0.28
C SER A 48 0.41 8.12 0.09
N CYS A 49 1.21 7.70 -0.88
CA CYS A 49 2.52 8.30 -1.11
C CYS A 49 2.41 9.65 -1.80
N LYS A 50 3.48 10.45 -1.69
CA LYS A 50 3.51 11.76 -2.32
C LYS A 50 3.49 11.67 -3.83
N HIS A 51 4.08 10.63 -4.41
CA HIS A 51 4.09 10.45 -5.85
C HIS A 51 2.68 10.31 -6.40
N TYR A 52 1.84 9.57 -5.68
CA TYR A 52 0.45 9.44 -6.10
C TYR A 52 -0.23 10.80 -6.17
N TYR A 53 -0.04 11.61 -5.14
CA TYR A 53 -0.66 12.92 -5.07
C TYR A 53 -0.29 13.77 -6.29
N TYR A 54 1.01 13.87 -6.56
CA TYR A 54 1.48 14.71 -7.66
C TYR A 54 1.06 14.19 -9.02
N LYS A 55 1.16 12.89 -9.22
CA LYS A 55 0.79 12.30 -10.52
C LYS A 55 -0.70 12.38 -10.78
N THR A 56 -1.52 12.27 -9.75
CA THR A 56 -2.95 12.40 -9.90
C THR A 56 -3.32 13.82 -10.30
N LEU A 57 -2.70 14.81 -9.69
CA LEU A 57 -2.96 16.20 -10.04
C LEU A 57 -2.56 16.52 -11.48
N SER A 58 -1.51 15.90 -11.98
CA SER A 58 -1.05 16.15 -13.33
C SER A 58 -1.74 15.26 -14.36
N GLY A 59 -2.61 14.35 -13.93
CA GLY A 59 -3.31 13.47 -14.85
C GLY A 59 -2.43 12.38 -15.45
N LYS A 60 -1.31 12.07 -14.81
CA LYS A 60 -0.40 11.08 -15.35
C LYS A 60 -0.64 9.71 -14.75
N GLU A 61 0.25 8.76 -15.07
CA GLU A 61 0.05 7.38 -14.71
C GLU A 61 0.15 7.11 -13.22
N LYS A 62 -0.22 5.89 -12.83
CA LYS A 62 -0.23 5.46 -11.44
C LYS A 62 1.15 5.51 -10.83
N CYS A 63 1.20 5.61 -9.50
CA CYS A 63 2.48 5.58 -8.81
C CYS A 63 3.08 4.17 -8.87
N GLN A 64 4.37 4.09 -8.58
CA GLN A 64 5.08 2.82 -8.61
C GLN A 64 4.54 1.80 -7.61
N HIS A 65 4.04 2.27 -6.48
CA HIS A 65 3.52 1.35 -5.46
C HIS A 65 2.27 0.60 -5.95
N LEU A 66 1.41 1.26 -6.71
CA LEU A 66 0.24 0.60 -7.25
C LEU A 66 0.61 -0.43 -8.31
N LYS A 67 1.63 -0.13 -9.11
CA LYS A 67 2.14 -1.10 -10.08
C LYS A 67 2.76 -2.29 -9.37
N LEU A 68 3.52 -2.02 -8.32
CA LEU A 68 4.16 -3.07 -7.53
C LEU A 68 3.13 -3.94 -6.84
N PHE A 69 2.04 -3.34 -6.35
CA PHE A 69 0.96 -4.11 -5.73
C PHE A 69 0.47 -5.21 -6.66
N ASN A 70 0.20 -4.86 -7.92
CA ASN A 70 -0.30 -5.83 -8.88
C ASN A 70 0.71 -6.96 -9.12
N GLU A 71 1.99 -6.62 -9.21
CA GLU A 71 3.03 -7.63 -9.42
C GLU A 71 3.17 -8.57 -8.23
N LEU A 72 3.19 -8.02 -7.03
CA LEU A 72 3.34 -8.84 -5.83
C LEU A 72 2.11 -9.70 -5.58
N LEU A 73 0.93 -9.16 -5.83
CA LEU A 73 -0.31 -9.91 -5.67
C LEU A 73 -0.37 -11.07 -6.67
N LYS A 74 -0.01 -10.80 -7.92
CA LYS A 74 -0.01 -11.79 -8.97
C LYS A 74 0.88 -12.97 -8.66
N ASN A 75 2.00 -12.72 -8.00
CA ASN A 75 2.96 -13.76 -7.64
C ASN A 75 2.77 -14.30 -6.23
N ASN A 76 1.71 -13.91 -5.56
CA ASN A 76 1.43 -14.29 -4.17
C ASN A 76 2.55 -13.91 -3.21
N HIS A 77 3.24 -12.83 -3.51
CA HIS A 77 4.32 -12.32 -2.66
C HIS A 77 3.79 -11.26 -1.71
N TYR A 78 3.03 -11.69 -0.72
CA TYR A 78 2.56 -10.79 0.30
C TYR A 78 2.33 -11.55 1.60
N ASP A 79 2.42 -10.85 2.72
CA ASP A 79 2.18 -11.40 4.02
C ASP A 79 0.74 -11.10 4.44
N LYS A 80 0.08 -12.08 5.02
CA LYS A 80 -1.27 -11.89 5.54
C LYS A 80 -1.22 -11.95 7.04
N ILE A 81 -1.70 -10.89 7.69
CA ILE A 81 -1.68 -10.77 9.14
C ILE A 81 -3.11 -10.64 9.63
N LYS A 82 -3.48 -11.45 10.62
CA LYS A 82 -4.83 -11.44 11.16
C LYS A 82 -4.90 -10.60 12.43
N PHE A 83 -5.96 -9.81 12.54
CA PHE A 83 -6.22 -8.98 13.71
C PHE A 83 -7.67 -9.14 14.13
N SER A 84 -7.97 -8.80 15.39
CA SER A 84 -9.35 -8.69 15.82
C SER A 84 -9.88 -7.31 15.43
N ASP A 85 -11.20 -7.18 15.32
CA ASP A 85 -11.81 -5.90 15.02
C ASP A 85 -11.51 -4.87 16.11
N GLY A 86 -11.27 -5.33 17.33
CA GLY A 86 -10.92 -4.42 18.42
C GLY A 86 -9.60 -3.71 18.20
N GLU A 87 -8.72 -4.26 17.36
CA GLU A 87 -7.43 -3.66 17.06
C GLU A 87 -7.48 -2.72 15.87
N TYR A 88 -8.61 -2.71 15.16
CA TYR A 88 -8.72 -1.95 13.91
C TYR A 88 -8.51 -0.45 14.13
N TYR A 89 -9.17 0.10 15.11
CA TYR A 89 -9.08 1.54 15.37
C TYR A 89 -7.66 1.97 15.71
N ASN A 90 -7.00 1.23 16.57
CA ASN A 90 -5.63 1.55 16.95
C ASN A 90 -4.68 1.44 15.75
N PHE A 91 -4.90 0.41 14.94
CA PHE A 91 -4.08 0.22 13.75
C PHE A 91 -4.25 1.39 12.78
N ILE A 92 -5.48 1.76 12.49
CA ILE A 92 -5.76 2.85 11.55
C ILE A 92 -5.21 4.17 12.09
N THR A 93 -5.37 4.42 13.38
CA THR A 93 -4.88 5.66 13.97
C THR A 93 -3.36 5.78 13.83
N THR A 94 -2.66 4.69 14.12
CA THR A 94 -1.21 4.67 14.01
C THR A 94 -0.76 4.87 12.57
N LEU A 95 -1.41 4.17 11.65
CA LEU A 95 -1.08 4.29 10.23
C LEU A 95 -1.28 5.71 9.72
N LEU A 96 -2.38 6.35 10.11
CA LEU A 96 -2.65 7.71 9.68
C LEU A 96 -1.64 8.71 10.24
N LYS A 97 -1.19 8.49 11.47
CA LYS A 97 -0.15 9.35 12.04
C LYS A 97 1.14 9.26 11.23
N ASP A 98 1.52 8.04 10.86
CA ASP A 98 2.72 7.84 10.06
C ASP A 98 2.59 8.50 8.69
N ILE A 99 1.43 8.35 8.06
CA ILE A 99 1.19 8.96 6.75
C ILE A 99 1.24 10.47 6.83
N LEU A 100 0.56 11.05 7.83
CA LEU A 100 0.52 12.51 7.97
C LEU A 100 1.91 13.09 8.22
N SER A 101 2.78 12.37 8.89
CA SER A 101 4.13 12.87 9.15
C SER A 101 4.93 13.02 7.86
N LEU A 102 4.55 12.34 6.79
CA LEU A 102 5.24 12.45 5.50
C LEU A 102 4.99 13.79 4.82
N TYR A 103 3.94 14.50 5.22
CA TYR A 103 3.53 15.73 4.56
C TYR A 103 3.84 16.98 5.40
N ASN A 104 4.49 16.82 6.52
CA ASN A 104 4.86 17.95 7.39
C ASN A 104 6.26 18.45 7.15
#